data_39644e625f726893c0675d1b43e859e6
#
_entry.id   39644e625f726893c0675d1b43e859e6
#
_cell.length_a   1.000
_cell.length_b   1.000
_cell.length_c   1.000
_cell.angle_alpha   90.00
_cell.angle_beta   90.00
_cell.angle_gamma   90.00
#
_symmetry.space_group_name_H-M   'P 1'
#
loop_
_entity.id
_entity.type
_entity.pdbx_description
1 polymer ?
#
loop_
_entity_poly.entity_id
_entity_poly.type
_entity_poly.pdbx_seq_one_letter_code
_entity_poly.pdbx_strand_id
1 'polypeptide(L)'
;MNKLTIYSAGSFRYALLELTRAFKQCHEVEIECILGPAGLLKTRIIQGALADLFISANSENVSALGRRVFQQQVLTYNQLMLTTKNKPEFQRDTLELLFDDQYRLATSMPVCDPCGDYAWQLFDLIEKDYPEQGKRLKSKALKLVGGTENQVVIPPGEMASHYLLKNDYADMMLGYAHYQTRLQNLGMLCHALPSEYDICAEYVLAMLNDAALTQRFYQFLLSEHAQDIIRKNGFKND
;
A
#
# COMPACT_ATOMS: atom_id res chain seq x y z
N MET A 1 -1.87 -13.39 -29.29
CA MET A 1 -2.76 -12.66 -28.36
C MET A 1 -1.96 -11.54 -27.72
N ASN A 2 -2.53 -10.33 -27.68
CA ASN A 2 -1.89 -9.22 -26.97
C ASN A 2 -2.06 -9.46 -25.48
N LYS A 3 -0.96 -9.76 -24.76
CA LYS A 3 -0.95 -9.98 -23.31
C LYS A 3 -0.12 -8.89 -22.65
N LEU A 4 -0.60 -8.39 -21.51
CA LEU A 4 0.07 -7.42 -20.65
C LEU A 4 0.20 -8.00 -19.25
N THR A 5 1.40 -8.01 -18.68
CA THR A 5 1.67 -8.49 -17.33
C THR A 5 2.04 -7.31 -16.42
N ILE A 6 1.22 -7.09 -15.38
CA ILE A 6 1.36 -5.96 -14.44
C ILE A 6 1.69 -6.51 -13.06
N TYR A 7 2.84 -6.10 -12.52
CA TYR A 7 3.18 -6.31 -11.12
C TYR A 7 2.75 -5.07 -10.33
N SER A 8 1.99 -5.25 -9.25
CA SER A 8 1.45 -4.09 -8.52
C SER A 8 1.42 -4.32 -7.02
N ALA A 9 1.72 -3.27 -6.27
CA ALA A 9 1.46 -3.23 -4.85
C ALA A 9 0.03 -3.69 -4.54
N GLY A 10 -0.11 -4.61 -3.60
CA GLY A 10 -1.41 -5.19 -3.23
C GLY A 10 -2.43 -4.16 -2.74
N SER A 11 -1.96 -3.04 -2.22
CA SER A 11 -2.80 -1.90 -1.83
C SER A 11 -3.48 -1.20 -3.01
N PHE A 12 -2.93 -1.29 -4.22
CA PHE A 12 -3.52 -0.68 -5.43
C PHE A 12 -4.58 -1.58 -6.12
N ARG A 13 -4.85 -2.76 -5.58
CA ARG A 13 -5.65 -3.82 -6.22
C ARG A 13 -7.05 -3.38 -6.70
N TYR A 14 -7.78 -2.59 -5.91
CA TYR A 14 -9.14 -2.20 -6.27
C TYR A 14 -9.14 -1.19 -7.41
N ALA A 15 -8.29 -0.18 -7.35
CA ALA A 15 -8.09 0.76 -8.45
C ALA A 15 -7.62 0.03 -9.71
N LEU A 16 -6.63 -0.86 -9.61
CA LEU A 16 -6.10 -1.61 -10.76
C LEU A 16 -7.17 -2.49 -11.41
N LEU A 17 -8.04 -3.13 -10.63
CA LEU A 17 -9.14 -3.94 -11.16
C LEU A 17 -10.11 -3.09 -12.00
N GLU A 18 -10.48 -1.91 -11.53
CA GLU A 18 -11.36 -1.00 -12.27
C GLU A 18 -10.67 -0.43 -13.50
N LEU A 19 -9.40 -0.04 -13.39
CA LEU A 19 -8.58 0.46 -14.50
C LEU A 19 -8.42 -0.58 -15.61
N THR A 20 -8.12 -1.82 -15.26
CA THR A 20 -7.98 -2.90 -16.25
C THR A 20 -9.31 -3.20 -16.93
N ARG A 21 -10.43 -3.14 -16.22
CA ARG A 21 -11.77 -3.26 -16.82
C ARG A 21 -12.07 -2.13 -17.79
N ALA A 22 -11.78 -0.89 -17.41
CA ALA A 22 -12.00 0.28 -18.27
C ALA A 22 -11.14 0.21 -19.54
N PHE A 23 -9.87 -0.18 -19.43
CA PHE A 23 -9.00 -0.34 -20.59
C PHE A 23 -9.49 -1.43 -21.55
N LYS A 24 -9.95 -2.57 -21.03
CA LYS A 24 -10.49 -3.69 -21.83
C LYS A 24 -11.78 -3.35 -22.58
N GLN A 25 -12.51 -2.32 -22.19
CA GLN A 25 -13.70 -1.88 -22.95
C GLN A 25 -13.34 -1.33 -24.34
N CYS A 26 -12.13 -0.78 -24.49
CA CYS A 26 -11.66 -0.19 -25.74
C CYS A 26 -10.55 -0.99 -26.43
N HIS A 27 -10.05 -2.04 -25.80
CA HIS A 27 -8.89 -2.80 -26.29
C HIS A 27 -9.10 -4.30 -26.06
N GLU A 28 -8.93 -5.07 -27.14
CA GLU A 28 -8.91 -6.53 -27.05
C GLU A 28 -7.53 -6.98 -26.55
N VAL A 29 -7.42 -7.24 -25.25
CA VAL A 29 -6.17 -7.56 -24.55
C VAL A 29 -6.41 -8.48 -23.37
N GLU A 30 -5.50 -9.44 -23.18
CA GLU A 30 -5.37 -10.17 -21.92
C GLU A 30 -4.49 -9.39 -20.95
N ILE A 31 -4.96 -9.14 -19.73
CA ILE A 31 -4.16 -8.48 -18.69
C ILE A 31 -4.06 -9.42 -17.49
N GLU A 32 -2.82 -9.76 -17.16
CA GLU A 32 -2.47 -10.51 -15.96
C GLU A 32 -1.95 -9.55 -14.90
N CYS A 33 -2.59 -9.55 -13.72
CA CYS A 33 -2.17 -8.73 -12.58
C CYS A 33 -1.58 -9.61 -11.48
N ILE A 34 -0.32 -9.39 -11.14
CA ILE A 34 0.38 -10.07 -10.06
C ILE A 34 0.49 -9.09 -8.90
N LEU A 35 -0.27 -9.35 -7.84
CA LEU A 35 -0.41 -8.48 -6.68
C LEU A 35 0.41 -9.01 -5.50
N GLY A 36 1.04 -8.10 -4.75
CA GLY A 36 1.78 -8.47 -3.56
C GLY A 36 2.51 -7.31 -2.90
N PRO A 37 3.29 -7.56 -1.87
CA PRO A 37 4.20 -6.59 -1.29
C PRO A 37 5.21 -6.11 -2.34
N ALA A 38 5.28 -4.79 -2.55
CA ALA A 38 6.02 -4.24 -3.70
C ALA A 38 7.53 -4.53 -3.62
N GLY A 39 8.12 -4.61 -2.42
CA GLY A 39 9.51 -5.00 -2.23
C GLY A 39 9.78 -6.45 -2.67
N LEU A 40 8.85 -7.37 -2.41
CA LEU A 40 8.97 -8.76 -2.88
C LEU A 40 8.78 -8.86 -4.41
N LEU A 41 7.84 -8.10 -4.96
CA LEU A 41 7.63 -8.03 -6.42
C LEU A 41 8.87 -7.46 -7.12
N LYS A 42 9.47 -6.38 -6.60
CA LYS A 42 10.75 -5.86 -7.07
C LYS A 42 11.83 -6.94 -7.10
N THR A 43 11.97 -7.70 -6.01
CA THR A 43 12.97 -8.78 -5.93
C THR A 43 12.75 -9.83 -7.02
N ARG A 44 11.49 -10.22 -7.28
CA ARG A 44 11.16 -11.15 -8.38
C ARG A 44 11.55 -10.58 -9.75
N ILE A 45 11.30 -9.29 -10.01
CA ILE A 45 11.70 -8.61 -11.27
C ILE A 45 13.23 -8.60 -11.41
N ILE A 46 13.96 -8.31 -10.34
CA ILE A 46 15.43 -8.36 -10.35
C ILE A 46 15.94 -9.76 -10.65
N GLN A 47 15.28 -10.80 -10.15
CA GLN A 47 15.60 -12.21 -10.38
C GLN A 47 15.17 -12.73 -11.77
N GLY A 48 14.61 -11.86 -12.63
CA GLY A 48 14.29 -12.19 -14.02
C GLY A 48 12.82 -12.51 -14.29
N ALA A 49 11.91 -12.28 -13.35
CA ALA A 49 10.48 -12.38 -13.64
C ALA A 49 10.09 -11.31 -14.66
N LEU A 50 9.33 -11.73 -15.68
CA LEU A 50 8.88 -10.84 -16.74
C LEU A 50 7.65 -10.03 -16.27
N ALA A 51 7.73 -8.73 -16.43
CA ALA A 51 6.65 -7.80 -16.21
C ALA A 51 6.74 -6.66 -17.26
N ASP A 52 5.61 -6.19 -17.72
CA ASP A 52 5.54 -5.04 -18.64
C ASP A 52 5.49 -3.73 -17.85
N LEU A 53 4.74 -3.75 -16.73
CA LEU A 53 4.57 -2.60 -15.85
C LEU A 53 4.76 -3.02 -14.39
N PHE A 54 5.29 -2.09 -13.61
CA PHE A 54 5.39 -2.23 -12.16
C PHE A 54 4.79 -1.00 -11.47
N ILE A 55 3.86 -1.22 -10.54
CA ILE A 55 3.26 -0.17 -9.71
C ILE A 55 3.69 -0.43 -8.27
N SER A 56 4.59 0.41 -7.77
CA SER A 56 5.08 0.34 -6.39
C SER A 56 4.43 1.42 -5.53
N ALA A 57 4.24 1.13 -4.25
CA ALA A 57 3.78 2.10 -3.26
C ALA A 57 4.93 2.92 -2.64
N ASN A 58 6.12 2.91 -3.25
CA ASN A 58 7.23 3.82 -2.96
C ASN A 58 8.16 3.94 -4.18
N SER A 59 8.95 5.01 -4.24
CA SER A 59 9.91 5.29 -5.31
C SER A 59 11.17 4.44 -5.23
N GLU A 60 11.60 4.03 -4.04
CA GLU A 60 12.83 3.27 -3.79
C GLU A 60 12.81 1.91 -4.50
N ASN A 61 11.67 1.23 -4.48
CA ASN A 61 11.53 -0.05 -5.17
C ASN A 61 11.67 0.07 -6.68
N VAL A 62 11.17 1.16 -7.28
CA VAL A 62 11.31 1.42 -8.72
C VAL A 62 12.75 1.80 -9.04
N SER A 63 13.35 2.69 -8.24
CA SER A 63 14.75 3.11 -8.40
C SER A 63 15.73 1.94 -8.34
N ALA A 64 15.46 0.95 -7.48
CA ALA A 64 16.26 -0.25 -7.35
C ALA A 64 16.26 -1.17 -8.60
N LEU A 65 15.30 -1.00 -9.51
CA LEU A 65 15.26 -1.72 -10.79
C LEU A 65 16.29 -1.19 -11.80
N GLY A 66 16.77 0.04 -11.62
CA GLY A 66 17.82 0.66 -12.42
C GLY A 66 17.50 0.65 -13.92
N ARG A 67 18.42 0.08 -14.73
CA ARG A 67 18.30 0.06 -16.20
C ARG A 67 17.12 -0.75 -16.75
N ARG A 68 16.38 -1.47 -15.92
CA ARG A 68 15.16 -2.17 -16.33
C ARG A 68 13.96 -1.24 -16.51
N VAL A 69 14.04 -0.01 -15.99
CA VAL A 69 12.99 0.99 -16.09
C VAL A 69 13.21 1.84 -17.34
N PHE A 70 12.29 1.75 -18.28
CA PHE A 70 12.27 2.59 -19.50
C PHE A 70 11.71 3.98 -19.20
N GLN A 71 10.63 4.04 -18.42
CA GLN A 71 9.99 5.28 -18.02
C GLN A 71 9.33 5.08 -16.64
N GLN A 72 9.30 6.13 -15.84
CA GLN A 72 8.58 6.13 -14.57
C GLN A 72 7.92 7.47 -14.30
N GLN A 73 6.85 7.44 -13.52
CA GLN A 73 6.14 8.65 -13.05
C GLN A 73 5.41 8.34 -11.75
N VAL A 74 5.29 9.33 -10.88
CA VAL A 74 4.36 9.25 -9.76
C VAL A 74 2.95 9.20 -10.32
N LEU A 75 2.22 8.15 -9.95
CA LEU A 75 0.86 7.88 -10.43
C LEU A 75 -0.18 8.53 -9.52
N THR A 76 0.04 8.48 -8.22
CA THR A 76 -0.88 9.00 -7.20
C THR A 76 -0.21 8.98 -5.83
N TYR A 77 -0.88 9.55 -4.83
CA TYR A 77 -0.41 9.62 -3.45
C TYR A 77 -1.40 8.99 -2.49
N ASN A 78 -0.91 8.66 -1.31
CA ASN A 78 -1.70 8.12 -0.22
C ASN A 78 -1.13 8.59 1.13
N GLN A 79 -1.83 8.31 2.21
CA GLN A 79 -1.38 8.59 3.56
C GLN A 79 -1.51 7.34 4.44
N LEU A 80 -0.83 7.32 5.57
CA LEU A 80 -1.08 6.34 6.60
C LEU A 80 -2.27 6.74 7.46
N MET A 81 -2.91 5.75 8.08
CA MET A 81 -3.88 5.92 9.15
C MET A 81 -3.79 4.77 10.14
N LEU A 82 -4.26 4.99 11.35
CA LEU A 82 -4.45 3.93 12.33
C LEU A 82 -5.88 3.37 12.20
N THR A 83 -6.00 2.05 12.10
CA THR A 83 -7.28 1.33 12.13
C THR A 83 -7.41 0.59 13.45
N THR A 84 -8.57 0.67 14.11
CA THR A 84 -8.85 -0.04 15.36
C THR A 84 -10.18 -0.78 15.28
N LYS A 85 -10.44 -1.66 16.24
CA LYS A 85 -11.78 -2.19 16.48
C LYS A 85 -12.75 -1.06 16.84
N ASN A 86 -14.04 -1.21 16.55
CA ASN A 86 -15.04 -0.23 16.93
C ASN A 86 -15.52 -0.49 18.36
N LYS A 87 -14.77 0.04 19.31
CA LYS A 87 -15.06 -0.06 20.75
C LYS A 87 -14.80 1.30 21.42
N PRO A 88 -15.51 1.61 22.54
CA PRO A 88 -15.37 2.90 23.21
C PRO A 88 -13.94 3.27 23.62
N GLU A 89 -13.14 2.30 24.05
CA GLU A 89 -11.75 2.49 24.46
C GLU A 89 -10.83 3.00 23.34
N PHE A 90 -11.22 2.85 22.08
CA PHE A 90 -10.50 3.35 20.90
C PHE A 90 -11.01 4.71 20.39
N GLN A 91 -12.00 5.32 21.03
CA GLN A 91 -12.48 6.67 20.70
C GLN A 91 -11.61 7.74 21.38
N ARG A 92 -10.32 7.74 21.10
CA ARG A 92 -9.29 8.58 21.72
C ARG A 92 -8.39 9.17 20.64
N ASP A 93 -7.52 10.09 21.06
CA ASP A 93 -6.48 10.65 20.20
C ASP A 93 -5.55 9.56 19.63
N THR A 94 -5.09 9.76 18.40
CA THR A 94 -4.28 8.76 17.69
C THR A 94 -2.93 8.51 18.35
N LEU A 95 -2.26 9.56 18.87
CA LEU A 95 -1.00 9.39 19.57
C LEU A 95 -1.19 8.71 20.92
N GLU A 96 -2.26 9.03 21.65
CA GLU A 96 -2.59 8.34 22.90
C GLU A 96 -2.76 6.84 22.66
N LEU A 97 -3.46 6.45 21.59
CA LEU A 97 -3.62 5.05 21.20
C LEU A 97 -2.28 4.39 20.84
N LEU A 98 -1.46 5.06 20.03
CA LEU A 98 -0.16 4.55 19.65
C LEU A 98 0.78 4.37 20.85
N PHE A 99 0.71 5.24 21.84
CA PHE A 99 1.57 5.20 23.03
C PHE A 99 1.08 4.23 24.11
N ASP A 100 -0.17 3.77 24.01
CA ASP A 100 -0.75 2.84 24.98
C ASP A 100 -0.21 1.42 24.77
N ASP A 101 0.52 0.92 25.78
CA ASP A 101 1.14 -0.40 25.74
C ASP A 101 0.17 -1.56 25.98
N GLN A 102 -1.06 -1.26 26.39
CA GLN A 102 -2.09 -2.29 26.57
C GLN A 102 -2.56 -2.86 25.23
N TYR A 103 -2.37 -2.11 24.13
CA TYR A 103 -2.85 -2.49 22.81
C TYR A 103 -1.73 -2.98 21.89
N ARG A 104 -1.99 -4.08 21.21
CA ARG A 104 -1.09 -4.69 20.23
C ARG A 104 -1.21 -3.94 18.90
N LEU A 105 -0.11 -3.34 18.47
CA LEU A 105 -0.03 -2.62 17.20
C LEU A 105 0.53 -3.52 16.11
N ALA A 106 -0.25 -3.76 15.05
CA ALA A 106 0.20 -4.46 13.84
C ALA A 106 0.73 -3.47 12.78
N THR A 107 1.72 -3.93 12.02
CA THR A 107 2.28 -3.26 10.85
C THR A 107 2.56 -4.28 9.75
N SER A 108 2.84 -3.79 8.53
CA SER A 108 3.50 -4.59 7.50
C SER A 108 5.00 -4.73 7.80
N MET A 109 5.63 -5.72 7.17
CA MET A 109 7.07 -5.98 7.27
C MET A 109 7.85 -4.92 6.48
N PRO A 110 8.73 -4.13 7.12
CA PRO A 110 9.62 -3.20 6.42
C PRO A 110 10.51 -3.91 5.40
N VAL A 111 10.98 -3.19 4.39
CA VAL A 111 11.79 -3.66 3.26
C VAL A 111 11.02 -4.56 2.27
N CYS A 112 10.13 -5.41 2.78
CA CYS A 112 9.27 -6.27 1.95
C CYS A 112 8.03 -5.52 1.44
N ASP A 113 7.45 -4.68 2.28
CA ASP A 113 6.22 -3.92 2.00
C ASP A 113 6.42 -2.43 2.34
N PRO A 114 6.24 -1.51 1.37
CA PRO A 114 6.33 -0.07 1.60
C PRO A 114 5.48 0.45 2.76
N CYS A 115 4.32 -0.14 3.03
CA CYS A 115 3.50 0.23 4.19
C CYS A 115 4.27 0.05 5.52
N GLY A 116 5.12 -0.98 5.60
CA GLY A 116 6.03 -1.20 6.72
C GLY A 116 7.12 -0.13 6.79
N ASP A 117 7.71 0.23 5.64
CA ASP A 117 8.74 1.27 5.58
C ASP A 117 8.18 2.62 6.06
N TYR A 118 6.98 2.99 5.62
CA TYR A 118 6.29 4.20 6.05
C TYR A 118 5.89 4.17 7.54
N ALA A 119 5.51 3.01 8.07
CA ALA A 119 5.27 2.88 9.51
C ALA A 119 6.56 3.15 10.32
N TRP A 120 7.72 2.70 9.84
CA TRP A 120 9.01 2.99 10.47
C TRP A 120 9.41 4.46 10.34
N GLN A 121 9.15 5.09 9.19
CA GLN A 121 9.35 6.55 9.03
C GLN A 121 8.47 7.34 10.02
N LEU A 122 7.21 6.94 10.22
CA LEU A 122 6.34 7.54 11.25
C LEU A 122 6.96 7.40 12.64
N PHE A 123 7.46 6.21 12.99
CA PHE A 123 8.09 6.00 14.29
C PHE A 123 9.38 6.81 14.45
N ASP A 124 10.15 7.01 13.37
CA ASP A 124 11.33 7.88 13.38
C ASP A 124 10.96 9.36 13.59
N LEU A 125 9.83 9.82 12.99
CA LEU A 125 9.33 11.17 13.23
C LEU A 125 8.87 11.35 14.68
N ILE A 126 8.08 10.41 15.20
CA ILE A 126 7.62 10.42 16.59
C ILE A 126 8.81 10.38 17.56
N GLU A 127 9.87 9.63 17.27
CA GLU A 127 11.06 9.54 18.13
C GLU A 127 11.80 10.86 18.28
N LYS A 128 11.70 11.78 17.31
CA LYS A 128 12.31 13.13 17.44
C LYS A 128 11.66 13.94 18.54
N ASP A 129 10.34 13.88 18.68
CA ASP A 129 9.58 14.65 19.65
C ASP A 129 9.33 13.89 20.95
N TYR A 130 9.20 12.56 20.85
CA TYR A 130 8.95 11.62 21.94
C TYR A 130 9.92 10.44 21.88
N PRO A 131 11.20 10.62 22.31
CA PRO A 131 12.27 9.62 22.10
C PRO A 131 11.95 8.23 22.65
N GLU A 132 11.39 8.14 23.84
CA GLU A 132 11.09 6.85 24.48
C GLU A 132 9.90 6.14 23.80
N GLN A 133 8.86 6.90 23.40
CA GLN A 133 7.69 6.37 22.72
C GLN A 133 8.03 5.87 21.31
N GLY A 134 8.85 6.63 20.54
CA GLY A 134 9.27 6.20 19.20
C GLY A 134 10.07 4.90 19.23
N LYS A 135 11.04 4.75 20.15
CA LYS A 135 11.78 3.49 20.37
C LYS A 135 10.85 2.35 20.76
N ARG A 136 9.90 2.64 21.65
CA ARG A 136 8.92 1.65 22.11
C ARG A 136 8.01 1.18 20.99
N LEU A 137 7.52 2.08 20.11
CA LEU A 137 6.73 1.74 18.94
C LEU A 137 7.49 0.77 18.02
N LYS A 138 8.76 1.05 17.71
CA LYS A 138 9.60 0.15 16.89
C LYS A 138 9.78 -1.23 17.51
N SER A 139 9.88 -1.32 18.85
CA SER A 139 10.08 -2.57 19.57
C SER A 139 8.80 -3.40 19.71
N LYS A 140 7.63 -2.74 19.92
CA LYS A 140 6.37 -3.43 20.17
C LYS A 140 5.59 -3.76 18.90
N ALA A 141 5.87 -3.10 17.77
CA ALA A 141 5.13 -3.28 16.53
C ALA A 141 5.23 -4.72 16.00
N LEU A 142 4.08 -5.36 15.85
CA LEU A 142 3.93 -6.71 15.33
C LEU A 142 3.92 -6.68 13.81
N LYS A 143 4.96 -7.20 13.18
CA LYS A 143 5.11 -7.25 11.71
C LYS A 143 4.35 -8.47 11.16
N LEU A 144 3.03 -8.39 11.06
CA LEU A 144 2.16 -9.54 10.83
C LEU A 144 1.87 -9.84 9.36
N VAL A 145 2.13 -8.91 8.43
CA VAL A 145 1.84 -9.07 6.99
C VAL A 145 2.95 -8.46 6.13
N GLY A 146 2.94 -8.78 4.85
CA GLY A 146 3.83 -8.15 3.86
C GLY A 146 5.24 -8.75 3.79
N GLY A 147 5.56 -9.74 4.61
CA GLY A 147 6.85 -10.44 4.62
C GLY A 147 6.78 -11.85 4.02
N THR A 148 7.87 -12.61 4.21
CA THR A 148 8.01 -13.99 3.75
C THR A 148 7.88 -15.03 4.87
N GLU A 149 8.19 -14.66 6.10
CA GLU A 149 8.21 -15.56 7.26
C GLU A 149 7.35 -15.03 8.40
N ASN A 150 6.80 -15.94 9.19
CA ASN A 150 6.01 -15.62 10.40
C ASN A 150 4.84 -14.65 10.15
N GLN A 151 4.25 -14.73 8.97
CA GLN A 151 3.17 -13.84 8.55
C GLN A 151 1.81 -14.49 8.75
N VAL A 152 0.82 -13.68 9.09
CA VAL A 152 -0.58 -14.10 9.03
C VAL A 152 -1.02 -14.15 7.58
N VAL A 153 -1.51 -15.30 7.15
CA VAL A 153 -2.05 -15.46 5.79
C VAL A 153 -3.41 -14.77 5.72
N ILE A 154 -3.48 -13.73 4.92
CA ILE A 154 -4.74 -13.01 4.68
C ILE A 154 -5.49 -13.71 3.54
N PRO A 155 -6.73 -14.18 3.75
CA PRO A 155 -7.52 -14.81 2.70
C PRO A 155 -7.73 -13.90 1.49
N PRO A 156 -7.83 -14.46 0.28
CA PRO A 156 -8.12 -13.68 -0.93
C PRO A 156 -9.38 -12.81 -0.76
N GLY A 157 -9.29 -11.54 -1.15
CA GLY A 157 -10.39 -10.58 -1.03
C GLY A 157 -10.50 -9.86 0.30
N GLU A 158 -9.90 -10.36 1.37
CA GLU A 158 -9.88 -9.69 2.67
C GLU A 158 -8.87 -8.53 2.71
N MET A 159 -9.15 -7.55 3.56
CA MET A 159 -8.22 -6.48 3.90
C MET A 159 -7.44 -6.86 5.17
N ALA A 160 -6.12 -6.69 5.15
CA ALA A 160 -5.25 -7.08 6.25
C ALA A 160 -5.69 -6.45 7.59
N SER A 161 -5.95 -5.15 7.62
CA SER A 161 -6.40 -4.47 8.85
C SER A 161 -7.67 -5.09 9.41
N HIS A 162 -8.70 -5.30 8.57
CA HIS A 162 -9.96 -5.92 9.02
C HIS A 162 -9.73 -7.33 9.52
N TYR A 163 -9.02 -8.16 8.74
CA TYR A 163 -8.80 -9.57 9.09
C TYR A 163 -8.03 -9.73 10.39
N LEU A 164 -6.93 -9.00 10.56
CA LEU A 164 -6.10 -9.07 11.76
C LEU A 164 -6.86 -8.63 13.01
N LEU A 165 -7.60 -7.52 12.93
CA LEU A 165 -8.33 -6.99 14.08
C LEU A 165 -9.55 -7.84 14.43
N LYS A 166 -10.30 -8.32 13.44
CA LYS A 166 -11.47 -9.19 13.64
C LYS A 166 -11.10 -10.53 14.28
N ASN A 167 -9.95 -11.07 13.94
CA ASN A 167 -9.48 -12.37 14.42
C ASN A 167 -8.50 -12.27 15.61
N ASP A 168 -8.46 -11.13 16.29
CA ASP A 168 -7.67 -10.92 17.52
C ASP A 168 -6.15 -11.12 17.39
N TYR A 169 -5.59 -10.97 16.19
CA TYR A 169 -4.13 -10.95 16.01
C TYR A 169 -3.50 -9.66 16.53
N ALA A 170 -4.25 -8.55 16.47
CA ALA A 170 -3.86 -7.24 16.98
C ALA A 170 -5.12 -6.44 17.40
N ASP A 171 -4.90 -5.30 18.06
CA ASP A 171 -5.96 -4.39 18.50
C ASP A 171 -6.02 -3.14 17.60
N MET A 172 -4.88 -2.79 17.00
CA MET A 172 -4.71 -1.67 16.07
C MET A 172 -3.79 -2.08 14.93
N MET A 173 -3.92 -1.41 13.78
CA MET A 173 -3.01 -1.58 12.64
C MET A 173 -2.76 -0.27 11.93
N LEU A 174 -1.48 0.06 11.67
CA LEU A 174 -1.10 1.09 10.73
C LEU A 174 -1.25 0.56 9.30
N GLY A 175 -1.96 1.31 8.47
CA GLY A 175 -2.24 0.97 7.09
C GLY A 175 -2.52 2.22 6.25
N TYR A 176 -2.95 2.02 5.00
CA TYR A 176 -3.19 3.11 4.07
C TYR A 176 -4.58 3.72 4.20
N ALA A 177 -4.66 5.05 4.17
CA ALA A 177 -5.87 5.84 4.35
C ALA A 177 -6.92 5.67 3.24
N HIS A 178 -6.52 5.33 2.01
CA HIS A 178 -7.48 5.09 0.91
C HIS A 178 -8.47 3.94 1.21
N TYR A 179 -8.18 3.09 2.19
CA TYR A 179 -9.08 2.04 2.64
C TYR A 179 -10.15 2.52 3.65
N GLN A 180 -10.10 3.77 4.11
CA GLN A 180 -10.94 4.28 5.19
C GLN A 180 -12.42 3.94 5.02
N THR A 181 -13.03 4.35 3.89
CA THR A 181 -14.46 4.10 3.64
C THR A 181 -14.81 2.61 3.67
N ARG A 182 -13.95 1.77 3.09
CA ARG A 182 -14.18 0.31 3.08
C ARG A 182 -14.08 -0.28 4.48
N LEU A 183 -13.11 0.15 5.29
CA LEU A 183 -12.92 -0.30 6.67
C LEU A 183 -14.04 0.16 7.59
N GLN A 184 -14.50 1.40 7.43
CA GLN A 184 -15.66 1.92 8.16
C GLN A 184 -16.94 1.14 7.84
N ASN A 185 -17.16 0.78 6.57
CA ASN A 185 -18.28 -0.08 6.16
C ASN A 185 -18.20 -1.49 6.73
N LEU A 186 -17.00 -1.95 7.12
CA LEU A 186 -16.79 -3.21 7.84
C LEU A 186 -16.81 -3.05 9.36
N GLY A 187 -17.19 -1.88 9.86
CA GLY A 187 -17.35 -1.62 11.29
C GLY A 187 -16.04 -1.32 12.02
N MET A 188 -14.99 -0.91 11.34
CA MET A 188 -13.74 -0.47 11.97
C MET A 188 -13.76 1.03 12.24
N LEU A 189 -13.02 1.49 13.26
CA LEU A 189 -12.67 2.89 13.44
C LEU A 189 -11.38 3.19 12.67
N CYS A 190 -11.33 4.39 12.08
CA CYS A 190 -10.18 4.86 11.32
C CYS A 190 -9.77 6.22 11.88
N HIS A 191 -8.52 6.34 12.29
CA HIS A 191 -7.96 7.52 12.92
C HIS A 191 -6.89 8.11 12.00
N ALA A 192 -7.06 9.37 11.61
CA ALA A 192 -6.03 10.11 10.90
C ALA A 192 -4.83 10.34 11.82
N LEU A 193 -3.64 10.35 11.26
CA LEU A 193 -2.45 10.80 11.98
C LEU A 193 -2.50 12.32 12.15
N PRO A 194 -1.93 12.89 13.23
CA PRO A 194 -1.72 14.32 13.33
C PRO A 194 -0.88 14.84 12.16
N SER A 195 -1.13 16.08 11.74
CA SER A 195 -0.51 16.68 10.55
C SER A 195 1.03 16.71 10.59
N GLU A 196 1.61 16.86 11.78
CA GLU A 196 3.06 16.84 12.03
C GLU A 196 3.69 15.45 11.81
N TYR A 197 2.90 14.38 11.83
CA TYR A 197 3.29 12.99 11.62
C TYR A 197 2.67 12.40 10.35
N ASP A 198 2.16 13.25 9.46
CA ASP A 198 1.58 12.79 8.19
C ASP A 198 2.68 12.24 7.27
N ILE A 199 2.48 11.01 6.83
CA ILE A 199 3.38 10.31 5.91
C ILE A 199 2.72 10.25 4.54
N CYS A 200 3.33 10.91 3.57
CA CYS A 200 2.91 10.84 2.18
C CYS A 200 3.55 9.62 1.49
N ALA A 201 2.72 8.69 1.07
CA ALA A 201 3.13 7.49 0.32
C ALA A 201 2.95 7.73 -1.17
N GLU A 202 4.04 7.73 -1.93
CA GLU A 202 4.04 7.85 -3.39
C GLU A 202 3.76 6.51 -4.05
N TYR A 203 2.80 6.47 -4.97
CA TYR A 203 2.62 5.33 -5.85
C TYR A 203 3.28 5.63 -7.19
N VAL A 204 4.31 4.87 -7.54
CA VAL A 204 5.10 5.08 -8.75
C VAL A 204 4.80 3.99 -9.77
N LEU A 205 4.44 4.44 -10.96
CA LEU A 205 4.27 3.60 -12.16
C LEU A 205 5.59 3.54 -12.91
N ALA A 206 6.08 2.35 -13.17
CA ALA A 206 7.26 2.09 -14.00
C ALA A 206 6.90 1.23 -15.21
N MET A 207 7.38 1.63 -16.37
CA MET A 207 7.33 0.88 -17.63
C MET A 207 8.63 0.09 -17.76
N LEU A 208 8.55 -1.24 -17.94
CA LEU A 208 9.70 -2.14 -17.94
C LEU A 208 10.09 -2.63 -19.34
N ASN A 209 9.32 -2.30 -20.37
CA ASN A 209 9.66 -2.47 -21.78
C ASN A 209 8.96 -1.38 -22.60
N ASP A 210 9.36 -1.23 -23.87
CA ASP A 210 8.86 -0.21 -24.78
C ASP A 210 7.82 -0.74 -25.80
N ALA A 211 7.22 -1.91 -25.56
CA ALA A 211 6.21 -2.47 -26.44
C ALA A 211 5.01 -1.54 -26.57
N ALA A 212 4.45 -1.45 -27.78
CA ALA A 212 3.35 -0.52 -28.08
C ALA A 212 2.13 -0.70 -27.15
N LEU A 213 1.83 -1.92 -26.72
CA LEU A 213 0.75 -2.21 -25.79
C LEU A 213 1.07 -1.68 -24.38
N THR A 214 2.31 -1.88 -23.91
CA THR A 214 2.81 -1.36 -22.62
C THR A 214 2.71 0.16 -22.58
N GLN A 215 3.17 0.84 -23.65
CA GLN A 215 3.07 2.30 -23.79
C GLN A 215 1.61 2.78 -23.73
N ARG A 216 0.69 2.10 -24.46
CA ARG A 216 -0.74 2.47 -24.46
C ARG A 216 -1.35 2.37 -23.07
N PHE A 217 -1.08 1.28 -22.34
CA PHE A 217 -1.62 1.14 -20.99
C PHE A 217 -0.97 2.12 -20.01
N TYR A 218 0.34 2.37 -20.14
CA TYR A 218 1.04 3.41 -19.37
C TYR A 218 0.38 4.78 -19.56
N GLN A 219 0.16 5.21 -20.81
CA GLN A 219 -0.50 6.48 -21.11
C GLN A 219 -1.96 6.52 -20.64
N PHE A 220 -2.68 5.40 -20.74
CA PHE A 220 -4.03 5.29 -20.19
C PHE A 220 -4.05 5.54 -18.69
N LEU A 221 -3.12 4.98 -17.92
CA LEU A 221 -3.06 5.18 -16.47
C LEU A 221 -2.83 6.66 -16.08
N LEU A 222 -2.20 7.43 -16.95
CA LEU A 222 -1.95 8.87 -16.76
C LEU A 222 -3.10 9.75 -17.28
N SER A 223 -4.11 9.17 -17.95
CA SER A 223 -5.25 9.93 -18.47
C SER A 223 -6.17 10.42 -17.36
N GLU A 224 -6.90 11.50 -17.61
CA GLU A 224 -7.88 12.05 -16.66
C GLU A 224 -8.92 11.02 -16.24
N HIS A 225 -9.41 10.21 -17.21
CA HIS A 225 -10.35 9.12 -16.92
C HIS A 225 -9.78 8.09 -15.91
N ALA A 226 -8.53 7.69 -16.08
CA ALA A 226 -7.87 6.75 -15.14
C ALA A 226 -7.64 7.42 -13.78
N GLN A 227 -7.24 8.70 -13.77
CA GLN A 227 -7.04 9.45 -12.54
C GLN A 227 -8.35 9.61 -11.75
N ASP A 228 -9.50 9.77 -12.42
CA ASP A 228 -10.82 9.77 -11.79
C ASP A 228 -11.14 8.44 -11.10
N ILE A 229 -10.80 7.31 -11.74
CA ILE A 229 -10.96 5.98 -11.14
C ILE A 229 -10.08 5.85 -9.89
N ILE A 230 -8.83 6.31 -9.97
CA ILE A 230 -7.87 6.27 -8.86
C ILE A 230 -8.40 7.10 -7.67
N ARG A 231 -8.86 8.33 -7.91
CA ARG A 231 -9.45 9.19 -6.87
C ARG A 231 -10.68 8.57 -6.21
N LYS A 232 -11.59 7.97 -7.00
CA LYS A 232 -12.77 7.26 -6.48
C LYS A 232 -12.43 6.08 -5.58
N ASN A 233 -11.24 5.51 -5.73
CA ASN A 233 -10.71 4.48 -4.85
C ASN A 233 -9.98 5.04 -3.61
N GLY A 234 -10.07 6.34 -3.33
CA GLY A 234 -9.59 6.98 -2.12
C GLY A 234 -8.13 7.47 -2.17
N PHE A 235 -7.48 7.37 -3.32
CA PHE A 235 -6.15 7.94 -3.52
C PHE A 235 -6.21 9.45 -3.72
N LYS A 236 -5.08 10.13 -3.51
CA LYS A 236 -4.96 11.57 -3.61
C LYS A 236 -4.20 11.98 -4.88
N ASN A 237 -4.55 13.14 -5.40
CA ASN A 237 -3.65 13.87 -6.27
C ASN A 237 -2.70 14.70 -5.40
N ASP A 238 -1.63 15.20 -6.01
CA ASP A 238 -0.71 16.17 -5.42
C ASP A 238 -1.44 17.38 -4.85
#